data_d346ab34b05cf7cebb823b3c3cf3710e
#
_entry.id   d346ab34b05cf7cebb823b3c3cf3710e
#
_cell.length_a   1.000
_cell.length_b   1.000
_cell.length_c   1.000
_cell.angle_alpha   90.00
_cell.angle_beta   90.00
_cell.angle_gamma   90.00
#
_symmetry.space_group_name_H-M   'P 1'
#
loop_
_entity.id
_entity.type
_entity.pdbx_description
1 polymer ?
#
loop_
_entity_poly.entity_id
_entity_poly.type
_entity_poly.pdbx_seq_one_letter_code
_entity_poly.pdbx_strand_id
1 'polypeptide(L)'
;MASNRMYLLSMLLFPVFVTVFFTSFMYEGQPENMPVGVVDLDNTTTTRKLTRMLDSFQSSEVVAHYPSVEEARQAMQRGDIYGFLYFPKETTAKLLASRQPHVSYYYSYATLTSGALVFKDLKTVSTLGSAGVAKSVMSAKGYTDDQIMAFLQPISIDLHTVGNPWVNYNIYLSTMLVPTCLLLLIFLITAYAMGMELKENTARQLVAAAGGNPFIAVVGKMLPHIAVWLLVMGAYMVYTFGVLHFPHPGGWGVIVLLAVLSVFASVGFGVFMFGLLPAMRMSMSLCSLWGVLSFSMVGTAFPVLAMDAPLQVLANIFPMRHFFLIYETCILADNPLSDVALNIAALVLFAAAPVFVVLRINRAYKEYVYME
;
A
#
# COMPACT_ATOMS: atom_id res chain seq x y z
N MET A 1 5.91 -27.18 17.93
CA MET A 1 5.37 -25.88 17.56
C MET A 1 4.27 -25.41 18.51
N ALA A 2 3.19 -26.15 18.70
CA ALA A 2 2.06 -25.72 19.54
C ALA A 2 2.42 -25.41 21.01
N SER A 3 3.46 -26.05 21.58
CA SER A 3 3.95 -25.82 22.94
C SER A 3 4.81 -24.53 23.08
N ASN A 4 5.31 -23.98 22.00
CA ASN A 4 6.18 -22.78 22.04
C ASN A 4 5.34 -21.53 21.78
N ARG A 5 5.23 -20.67 22.80
CA ARG A 5 4.43 -19.42 22.76
C ARG A 5 4.87 -18.47 21.64
N MET A 6 6.15 -18.47 21.27
CA MET A 6 6.66 -17.63 20.17
C MET A 6 6.05 -18.01 18.82
N TYR A 7 5.94 -19.32 18.52
CA TYR A 7 5.29 -19.76 17.28
C TYR A 7 3.80 -19.44 17.25
N LEU A 8 3.09 -19.65 18.36
CA LEU A 8 1.66 -19.34 18.43
C LEU A 8 1.41 -17.83 18.22
N LEU A 9 2.19 -17.00 18.90
CA LEU A 9 2.07 -15.54 18.78
C LEU A 9 2.40 -15.08 17.34
N SER A 10 3.54 -15.52 16.78
CA SER A 10 4.07 -14.98 15.53
C SER A 10 3.43 -15.59 14.29
N MET A 11 2.96 -16.86 14.35
CA MET A 11 2.38 -17.54 13.18
C MET A 11 0.86 -17.49 13.15
N LEU A 12 0.19 -17.18 14.26
CA LEU A 12 -1.26 -17.16 14.31
C LEU A 12 -1.80 -15.80 14.77
N LEU A 13 -1.44 -15.37 15.98
CA LEU A 13 -2.05 -14.18 16.57
C LEU A 13 -1.66 -12.90 15.83
N PHE A 14 -0.37 -12.72 15.53
CA PHE A 14 0.13 -11.51 14.88
C PHE A 14 -0.33 -11.39 13.42
N PRO A 15 -0.33 -12.44 12.57
CA PRO A 15 -0.94 -12.38 11.24
C PRO A 15 -2.41 -11.99 11.24
N VAL A 16 -3.20 -12.56 12.15
CA VAL A 16 -4.63 -12.19 12.28
C VAL A 16 -4.77 -10.73 12.71
N PHE A 17 -3.99 -10.31 13.71
CA PHE A 17 -3.99 -8.91 14.16
C PHE A 17 -3.64 -7.96 13.02
N VAL A 18 -2.56 -8.19 12.30
CA VAL A 18 -2.12 -7.34 11.17
C VAL A 18 -3.20 -7.27 10.09
N THR A 19 -3.77 -8.43 9.73
CA THR A 19 -4.83 -8.49 8.71
C THR A 19 -6.04 -7.67 9.12
N VAL A 20 -6.58 -7.93 10.31
CA VAL A 20 -7.78 -7.24 10.80
C VAL A 20 -7.51 -5.76 11.04
N PHE A 21 -6.35 -5.41 11.61
CA PHE A 21 -5.99 -4.03 11.90
C PHE A 21 -5.94 -3.17 10.62
N PHE A 22 -5.17 -3.57 9.61
CA PHE A 22 -5.04 -2.76 8.40
C PHE A 22 -6.33 -2.69 7.58
N THR A 23 -7.05 -3.79 7.46
CA THR A 23 -8.31 -3.81 6.70
C THR A 23 -9.43 -3.06 7.40
N SER A 24 -9.48 -3.06 8.74
CA SER A 24 -10.47 -2.32 9.52
C SER A 24 -10.09 -0.82 9.63
N PHE A 25 -8.83 -0.51 9.83
CA PHE A 25 -8.34 0.87 9.90
C PHE A 25 -8.62 1.68 8.63
N MET A 26 -8.62 1.04 7.47
CA MET A 26 -8.86 1.67 6.17
C MET A 26 -10.24 1.31 5.58
N TYR A 27 -11.20 0.90 6.42
CA TYR A 27 -12.50 0.39 5.96
C TYR A 27 -13.27 1.36 5.08
N GLU A 28 -13.25 2.66 5.40
CA GLU A 28 -13.90 3.73 4.62
C GLU A 28 -13.26 3.91 3.23
N GLY A 29 -12.09 3.37 2.99
CA GLY A 29 -11.40 3.38 1.71
C GLY A 29 -10.70 4.68 1.34
N GLN A 30 -11.19 5.84 1.80
CA GLN A 30 -10.54 7.14 1.65
C GLN A 30 -10.62 7.90 2.99
N PRO A 31 -9.67 8.79 3.28
CA PRO A 31 -9.83 9.75 4.38
C PRO A 31 -11.04 10.64 4.12
N GLU A 32 -11.92 10.72 5.12
CA GLU A 32 -13.14 11.54 5.10
C GLU A 32 -13.01 12.71 6.07
N ASN A 33 -13.84 13.73 5.86
CA ASN A 33 -13.99 14.87 6.76
C ASN A 33 -12.64 15.54 7.13
N MET A 34 -11.73 15.65 6.15
CA MET A 34 -10.46 16.33 6.39
C MET A 34 -10.70 17.82 6.65
N PRO A 35 -10.19 18.38 7.77
CA PRO A 35 -10.45 19.75 8.15
C PRO A 35 -9.86 20.73 7.13
N VAL A 36 -10.73 21.58 6.56
CA VAL A 36 -10.37 22.70 5.70
C VAL A 36 -10.96 24.00 6.24
N GLY A 37 -10.31 25.11 5.94
CA GLY A 37 -10.73 26.45 6.31
C GLY A 37 -11.30 27.25 5.14
N VAL A 38 -11.97 28.35 5.47
CA VAL A 38 -12.42 29.34 4.49
C VAL A 38 -12.07 30.74 4.99
N VAL A 39 -11.49 31.56 4.10
CA VAL A 39 -11.32 32.99 4.30
C VAL A 39 -12.20 33.70 3.30
N ASP A 40 -13.37 34.15 3.71
CA ASP A 40 -14.36 34.83 2.86
C ASP A 40 -14.46 36.32 3.22
N LEU A 41 -13.76 37.17 2.45
CA LEU A 41 -13.84 38.61 2.58
C LEU A 41 -14.94 39.26 1.75
N ASP A 42 -15.58 38.50 0.86
CA ASP A 42 -16.69 38.95 0.00
C ASP A 42 -18.06 38.77 0.67
N ASN A 43 -18.18 37.69 1.45
CA ASN A 43 -19.34 37.34 2.27
C ASN A 43 -20.69 37.43 1.56
N THR A 44 -20.76 36.96 0.33
CA THR A 44 -21.95 37.00 -0.52
C THR A 44 -22.69 35.66 -0.58
N THR A 45 -23.87 35.65 -1.20
CA THR A 45 -24.60 34.38 -1.44
C THR A 45 -23.84 33.42 -2.34
N THR A 46 -23.03 33.94 -3.26
CA THR A 46 -22.20 33.15 -4.19
C THR A 46 -21.06 32.47 -3.48
N THR A 47 -20.29 33.21 -2.65
CA THR A 47 -19.18 32.65 -1.90
C THR A 47 -19.65 31.63 -0.86
N ARG A 48 -20.77 31.91 -0.16
CA ARG A 48 -21.40 30.93 0.77
C ARG A 48 -21.89 29.67 0.06
N LYS A 49 -22.35 29.77 -1.19
CA LYS A 49 -22.75 28.59 -1.98
C LYS A 49 -21.54 27.74 -2.33
N LEU A 50 -20.42 28.35 -2.70
CA LEU A 50 -19.16 27.62 -2.98
C LEU A 50 -18.57 26.98 -1.73
N THR A 51 -18.65 27.68 -0.58
CA THR A 51 -18.24 27.10 0.71
C THR A 51 -19.08 25.87 1.08
N ARG A 52 -20.41 25.93 0.94
CA ARG A 52 -21.29 24.78 1.17
C ARG A 52 -21.05 23.64 0.19
N MET A 53 -20.67 23.95 -1.04
CA MET A 53 -20.28 22.94 -2.03
C MET A 53 -18.99 22.23 -1.59
N LEU A 54 -17.99 22.95 -1.07
CA LEU A 54 -16.79 22.37 -0.52
C LEU A 54 -17.08 21.46 0.68
N ASP A 55 -17.95 21.91 1.57
CA ASP A 55 -18.39 21.19 2.77
C ASP A 55 -19.24 19.95 2.44
N SER A 56 -19.77 19.82 1.24
CA SER A 56 -20.55 18.67 0.79
C SER A 56 -19.73 17.53 0.19
N PHE A 57 -18.42 17.70 0.04
CA PHE A 57 -17.55 16.64 -0.42
C PHE A 57 -17.23 15.66 0.71
N GLN A 58 -17.15 14.39 0.39
CA GLN A 58 -16.83 13.33 1.36
C GLN A 58 -15.44 13.50 1.99
N SER A 59 -14.47 14.00 1.23
CA SER A 59 -13.07 14.10 1.70
C SER A 59 -12.80 15.35 2.51
N SER A 60 -13.60 16.42 2.42
CA SER A 60 -13.34 17.72 3.04
C SER A 60 -14.48 18.18 3.92
N GLU A 61 -14.16 18.72 5.10
CA GLU A 61 -15.11 19.35 6.02
C GLU A 61 -14.66 20.77 6.33
N VAL A 62 -15.56 21.75 6.20
CA VAL A 62 -15.27 23.15 6.52
C VAL A 62 -15.42 23.37 8.02
N VAL A 63 -14.32 23.26 8.75
CA VAL A 63 -14.31 23.35 10.22
C VAL A 63 -14.21 24.78 10.76
N ALA A 64 -13.71 25.74 9.98
CA ALA A 64 -13.49 27.10 10.45
C ALA A 64 -13.56 28.16 9.35
N HIS A 65 -14.06 29.34 9.73
CA HIS A 65 -13.96 30.58 8.94
C HIS A 65 -12.94 31.49 9.59
N TYR A 66 -11.93 31.90 8.82
CA TYR A 66 -10.85 32.75 9.29
C TYR A 66 -11.03 34.17 8.77
N PRO A 67 -10.76 35.21 9.59
CA PRO A 67 -10.91 36.61 9.18
C PRO A 67 -9.78 37.07 8.24
N SER A 68 -8.65 36.34 8.22
CA SER A 68 -7.48 36.68 7.39
C SER A 68 -6.76 35.46 6.86
N VAL A 69 -6.06 35.65 5.74
CA VAL A 69 -5.17 34.63 5.15
C VAL A 69 -4.06 34.24 6.14
N GLU A 70 -3.56 35.20 6.92
CA GLU A 70 -2.47 34.94 7.88
C GLU A 70 -2.91 33.98 8.99
N GLU A 71 -4.09 34.17 9.58
CA GLU A 71 -4.61 33.27 10.60
C GLU A 71 -4.90 31.87 10.05
N ALA A 72 -5.45 31.76 8.82
CA ALA A 72 -5.65 30.50 8.17
C ALA A 72 -4.32 29.77 7.87
N ARG A 73 -3.28 30.52 7.45
CA ARG A 73 -1.93 29.95 7.26
C ARG A 73 -1.33 29.45 8.56
N GLN A 74 -1.48 30.19 9.65
CA GLN A 74 -1.01 29.74 10.97
C GLN A 74 -1.74 28.48 11.43
N ALA A 75 -3.06 28.39 11.23
CA ALA A 75 -3.83 27.18 11.52
C ALA A 75 -3.34 25.98 10.68
N MET A 76 -3.03 26.20 9.39
CA MET A 76 -2.47 25.16 8.53
C MET A 76 -1.05 24.76 8.98
N GLN A 77 -0.22 25.69 9.44
CA GLN A 77 1.13 25.41 9.96
C GLN A 77 1.10 24.63 11.29
N ARG A 78 0.09 24.86 12.11
CA ARG A 78 -0.13 24.08 13.34
C ARG A 78 -0.71 22.67 13.07
N GLY A 79 -1.21 22.44 11.85
CA GLY A 79 -1.87 21.19 11.48
C GLY A 79 -3.36 21.12 11.85
N ASP A 80 -3.97 22.27 12.21
CA ASP A 80 -5.40 22.33 12.53
C ASP A 80 -6.28 22.12 11.29
N ILE A 81 -5.79 22.53 10.11
CA ILE A 81 -6.42 22.36 8.79
C ILE A 81 -5.40 21.92 7.75
N TYR A 82 -5.85 21.16 6.73
CA TYR A 82 -5.01 20.72 5.60
C TYR A 82 -4.96 21.71 4.44
N GLY A 83 -5.92 22.63 4.39
CA GLY A 83 -5.97 23.67 3.38
C GLY A 83 -7.08 24.67 3.62
N PHE A 84 -7.12 25.73 2.83
CA PHE A 84 -8.20 26.71 2.90
C PHE A 84 -8.46 27.38 1.55
N LEU A 85 -9.72 27.82 1.37
CA LEU A 85 -10.18 28.57 0.22
C LEU A 85 -10.25 30.07 0.59
N TYR A 86 -9.73 30.94 -0.27
CA TYR A 86 -9.70 32.38 -0.07
C TYR A 86 -10.51 33.11 -1.14
N PHE A 87 -11.54 33.83 -0.71
CA PHE A 87 -12.34 34.74 -1.51
C PHE A 87 -11.97 36.20 -1.16
N PRO A 88 -11.30 36.94 -2.06
CA PRO A 88 -11.01 38.35 -1.84
C PRO A 88 -12.28 39.20 -1.90
N LYS A 89 -12.20 40.44 -1.40
CA LYS A 89 -13.27 41.42 -1.54
C LYS A 89 -13.64 41.63 -2.99
N GLU A 90 -14.90 41.93 -3.28
CA GLU A 90 -15.46 42.19 -4.61
C GLU A 90 -15.40 41.00 -5.58
N THR A 91 -15.23 39.78 -5.08
CA THR A 91 -15.23 38.55 -5.91
C THR A 91 -16.52 38.45 -6.72
N THR A 92 -17.68 38.57 -6.07
CA THR A 92 -18.99 38.48 -6.73
C THR A 92 -19.26 39.71 -7.61
N ALA A 93 -18.88 40.89 -7.19
CA ALA A 93 -19.03 42.11 -8.02
C ALA A 93 -18.24 42.02 -9.34
N LYS A 94 -17.03 41.51 -9.32
CA LYS A 94 -16.24 41.26 -10.53
C LYS A 94 -16.90 40.18 -11.42
N LEU A 95 -17.42 39.11 -10.84
CA LEU A 95 -18.14 38.07 -11.59
C LEU A 95 -19.35 38.64 -12.33
N LEU A 96 -20.16 39.46 -11.65
CA LEU A 96 -21.34 40.11 -12.24
C LEU A 96 -20.96 41.13 -13.33
N ALA A 97 -19.81 41.80 -13.17
CA ALA A 97 -19.26 42.71 -14.15
C ALA A 97 -18.54 42.03 -15.34
N SER A 98 -18.67 40.69 -15.47
CA SER A 98 -17.94 39.87 -16.46
C SER A 98 -16.41 40.03 -16.39
N ARG A 99 -15.87 40.32 -15.21
CA ARG A 99 -14.44 40.38 -14.94
C ARG A 99 -14.04 39.13 -14.18
N GLN A 100 -12.82 38.65 -14.41
CA GLN A 100 -12.29 37.47 -13.75
C GLN A 100 -11.78 37.79 -12.33
N PRO A 101 -12.38 37.31 -11.24
CA PRO A 101 -11.80 37.42 -9.92
C PRO A 101 -10.69 36.37 -9.70
N HIS A 102 -9.77 36.68 -8.81
CA HIS A 102 -8.73 35.74 -8.39
C HIS A 102 -9.15 35.08 -7.07
N VAL A 103 -9.68 33.87 -7.12
CA VAL A 103 -9.91 33.02 -5.95
C VAL A 103 -8.66 32.17 -5.77
N SER A 104 -8.13 32.14 -4.53
CA SER A 104 -6.93 31.36 -4.22
C SER A 104 -7.26 30.21 -3.29
N TYR A 105 -6.59 29.09 -3.48
CA TYR A 105 -6.63 27.99 -2.53
C TYR A 105 -5.21 27.64 -2.08
N TYR A 106 -5.09 27.40 -0.79
CA TYR A 106 -3.85 27.01 -0.12
C TYR A 106 -4.04 25.60 0.45
N TYR A 107 -3.04 24.77 0.29
CA TYR A 107 -3.09 23.39 0.76
C TYR A 107 -1.70 22.90 1.16
N SER A 108 -1.64 21.95 2.10
CA SER A 108 -0.41 21.40 2.61
C SER A 108 -0.10 20.05 1.96
N TYR A 109 1.11 19.91 1.45
CA TYR A 109 1.67 18.62 1.03
C TYR A 109 2.61 18.01 2.07
N ALA A 110 2.51 18.41 3.33
CA ALA A 110 3.25 17.75 4.41
C ALA A 110 2.94 16.23 4.47
N THR A 111 1.69 15.87 4.14
CA THR A 111 1.27 14.49 3.88
C THR A 111 0.71 14.42 2.45
N LEU A 112 1.30 13.54 1.64
CA LEU A 112 1.00 13.48 0.20
C LEU A 112 -0.47 13.15 -0.09
N THR A 113 -1.05 12.19 0.64
CA THR A 113 -2.43 11.72 0.43
C THR A 113 -3.45 12.80 0.78
N SER A 114 -3.37 13.38 1.99
CA SER A 114 -4.32 14.42 2.41
C SER A 114 -4.19 15.67 1.55
N GLY A 115 -2.95 16.09 1.23
CA GLY A 115 -2.73 17.23 0.35
C GLY A 115 -3.32 17.02 -1.04
N ALA A 116 -3.18 15.84 -1.63
CA ALA A 116 -3.73 15.52 -2.95
C ALA A 116 -5.27 15.49 -2.96
N LEU A 117 -5.90 14.95 -1.92
CA LEU A 117 -7.36 14.90 -1.81
C LEU A 117 -7.95 16.30 -1.59
N VAL A 118 -7.41 17.07 -0.65
CA VAL A 118 -7.85 18.47 -0.41
C VAL A 118 -7.64 19.32 -1.65
N PHE A 119 -6.49 19.18 -2.34
CA PHE A 119 -6.26 19.87 -3.61
C PHE A 119 -7.30 19.52 -4.66
N LYS A 120 -7.64 18.23 -4.80
CA LYS A 120 -8.68 17.75 -5.73
C LYS A 120 -10.01 18.44 -5.44
N ASP A 121 -10.44 18.48 -4.18
CA ASP A 121 -11.71 19.05 -3.78
C ASP A 121 -11.74 20.57 -3.99
N LEU A 122 -10.72 21.30 -3.54
CA LEU A 122 -10.59 22.75 -3.75
C LEU A 122 -10.58 23.11 -5.25
N LYS A 123 -9.87 22.34 -6.06
CA LYS A 123 -9.85 22.52 -7.52
C LYS A 123 -11.23 22.24 -8.13
N THR A 124 -11.91 21.20 -7.69
CA THR A 124 -13.25 20.81 -8.17
C THR A 124 -14.27 21.90 -7.86
N VAL A 125 -14.31 22.42 -6.62
CA VAL A 125 -15.18 23.56 -6.26
C VAL A 125 -14.91 24.77 -7.12
N SER A 126 -13.65 25.11 -7.33
CA SER A 126 -13.27 26.27 -8.15
C SER A 126 -13.70 26.11 -9.60
N THR A 127 -13.56 24.91 -10.17
CA THR A 127 -13.95 24.59 -11.55
C THR A 127 -15.47 24.59 -11.70
N LEU A 128 -16.21 23.91 -10.81
CA LEU A 128 -17.68 23.86 -10.82
C LEU A 128 -18.28 25.24 -10.54
N GLY A 129 -17.67 26.01 -9.64
CA GLY A 129 -18.07 27.38 -9.36
C GLY A 129 -17.92 28.28 -10.59
N SER A 130 -16.79 28.20 -11.28
CA SER A 130 -16.55 28.94 -12.52
C SER A 130 -17.52 28.55 -13.62
N ALA A 131 -17.77 27.27 -13.82
CA ALA A 131 -18.72 26.74 -14.78
C ALA A 131 -20.17 27.20 -14.45
N GLY A 132 -20.58 27.14 -13.17
CA GLY A 132 -21.89 27.57 -12.72
C GLY A 132 -22.16 29.07 -12.96
N VAL A 133 -21.16 29.92 -12.69
CA VAL A 133 -21.26 31.36 -13.00
C VAL A 133 -21.33 31.60 -14.51
N ALA A 134 -20.45 30.97 -15.29
CA ALA A 134 -20.44 31.10 -16.73
C ALA A 134 -21.76 30.64 -17.35
N LYS A 135 -22.33 29.52 -16.88
CA LYS A 135 -23.65 29.04 -17.27
C LYS A 135 -24.73 30.11 -17.00
N SER A 136 -24.74 30.70 -15.81
CA SER A 136 -25.73 31.72 -15.44
C SER A 136 -25.63 32.96 -16.34
N VAL A 137 -24.41 33.42 -16.64
CA VAL A 137 -24.17 34.58 -17.51
C VAL A 137 -24.60 34.27 -18.95
N MET A 138 -24.27 33.12 -19.48
CA MET A 138 -24.62 32.72 -20.85
C MET A 138 -26.12 32.50 -21.01
N SER A 139 -26.78 31.86 -20.05
CA SER A 139 -28.25 31.71 -20.04
C SER A 139 -28.94 33.07 -20.04
N ALA A 140 -28.47 34.03 -19.25
CA ALA A 140 -28.97 35.39 -19.25
C ALA A 140 -28.79 36.12 -20.58
N LYS A 141 -27.84 35.70 -21.39
CA LYS A 141 -27.62 36.21 -22.76
C LYS A 141 -28.44 35.46 -23.84
N GLY A 142 -29.25 34.48 -23.46
CA GLY A 142 -30.11 33.74 -24.36
C GLY A 142 -29.48 32.53 -25.06
N TYR A 143 -28.31 32.09 -24.62
CA TYR A 143 -27.70 30.85 -25.14
C TYR A 143 -28.50 29.63 -24.67
N THR A 144 -28.61 28.60 -25.51
CA THR A 144 -29.21 27.32 -25.15
C THR A 144 -28.27 26.48 -24.29
N ASP A 145 -28.79 25.52 -23.51
CA ASP A 145 -27.94 24.64 -22.67
C ASP A 145 -26.88 23.90 -23.51
N ASP A 146 -27.18 23.44 -24.71
CA ASP A 146 -26.24 22.75 -25.60
C ASP A 146 -25.09 23.67 -26.05
N GLN A 147 -25.41 24.92 -26.39
CA GLN A 147 -24.41 25.92 -26.73
C GLN A 147 -23.50 26.25 -25.55
N ILE A 148 -24.09 26.36 -24.36
CA ILE A 148 -23.36 26.59 -23.11
C ILE A 148 -22.43 25.43 -22.81
N MET A 149 -22.92 24.19 -22.89
CA MET A 149 -22.09 22.99 -22.65
C MET A 149 -20.96 22.87 -23.66
N ALA A 150 -21.22 23.11 -24.94
CA ALA A 150 -20.18 23.10 -25.98
C ALA A 150 -19.11 24.18 -25.76
N PHE A 151 -19.47 25.32 -25.15
CA PHE A 151 -18.54 26.39 -24.81
C PHE A 151 -17.73 26.10 -23.53
N LEU A 152 -18.41 25.58 -22.48
CA LEU A 152 -17.76 25.30 -21.19
C LEU A 152 -16.90 24.03 -21.23
N GLN A 153 -17.28 23.06 -22.03
CA GLN A 153 -16.61 21.78 -22.17
C GLN A 153 -16.53 21.37 -23.64
N PRO A 154 -15.66 22.06 -24.44
CA PRO A 154 -15.55 21.82 -25.89
C PRO A 154 -15.04 20.42 -26.25
N ILE A 155 -14.41 19.73 -25.30
CA ILE A 155 -13.96 18.36 -25.43
C ILE A 155 -14.58 17.56 -24.30
N SER A 156 -15.39 16.55 -24.63
CA SER A 156 -15.85 15.57 -23.64
C SER A 156 -14.73 14.58 -23.35
N ILE A 157 -14.42 14.40 -22.07
CA ILE A 157 -13.39 13.46 -21.63
C ILE A 157 -14.08 12.22 -21.12
N ASP A 158 -13.81 11.08 -21.75
CA ASP A 158 -14.26 9.77 -21.30
C ASP A 158 -13.16 9.13 -20.45
N LEU A 159 -13.42 8.92 -19.16
CA LEU A 159 -12.45 8.44 -18.19
C LEU A 159 -12.68 6.97 -17.89
N HIS A 160 -11.75 6.13 -18.28
CA HIS A 160 -11.75 4.71 -17.94
C HIS A 160 -10.63 4.43 -16.93
N THR A 161 -11.02 4.14 -15.69
CA THR A 161 -10.08 3.73 -14.64
C THR A 161 -9.95 2.21 -14.61
N VAL A 162 -8.71 1.71 -14.53
CA VAL A 162 -8.40 0.27 -14.48
C VAL A 162 -7.93 -0.10 -13.08
N GLY A 163 -8.34 -1.26 -12.60
CA GLY A 163 -7.88 -1.87 -11.35
C GLY A 163 -8.62 -1.39 -10.10
N ASN A 164 -8.48 -0.15 -9.71
CA ASN A 164 -9.13 0.44 -8.54
C ASN A 164 -9.90 1.73 -8.91
N PRO A 165 -11.04 1.62 -9.61
CA PRO A 165 -11.77 2.78 -10.13
C PRO A 165 -12.33 3.69 -9.03
N TRP A 166 -12.58 3.15 -7.85
CA TRP A 166 -13.07 3.90 -6.69
C TRP A 166 -11.95 4.67 -5.96
N VAL A 167 -10.68 4.50 -6.38
CA VAL A 167 -9.49 5.04 -5.68
C VAL A 167 -9.54 4.66 -4.19
N ASN A 168 -9.98 3.43 -3.91
CA ASN A 168 -10.11 2.92 -2.55
C ASN A 168 -8.73 2.62 -1.97
N TYR A 169 -8.39 3.34 -0.91
CA TYR A 169 -7.09 3.26 -0.25
C TYR A 169 -6.89 1.93 0.49
N ASN A 170 -7.99 1.32 0.96
CA ASN A 170 -7.96 0.01 1.59
C ASN A 170 -7.54 -1.07 0.58
N ILE A 171 -8.15 -1.06 -0.63
CA ILE A 171 -7.75 -1.98 -1.70
C ILE A 171 -6.28 -1.78 -2.07
N TYR A 172 -5.83 -0.53 -2.22
CA TYR A 172 -4.46 -0.21 -2.59
C TYR A 172 -3.43 -0.60 -1.51
N LEU A 173 -3.67 -0.21 -0.27
CA LEU A 173 -2.66 -0.31 0.78
C LEU A 173 -2.71 -1.63 1.54
N SER A 174 -3.90 -2.16 1.85
CA SER A 174 -4.03 -3.43 2.58
C SER A 174 -3.51 -4.61 1.77
N THR A 175 -3.72 -4.61 0.44
CA THR A 175 -3.22 -5.68 -0.43
C THR A 175 -1.70 -5.66 -0.62
N MET A 176 -1.04 -4.58 -0.22
CA MET A 176 0.41 -4.46 -0.19
C MET A 176 0.97 -4.67 1.22
N LEU A 177 0.44 -3.93 2.22
CA LEU A 177 1.00 -3.94 3.58
C LEU A 177 0.83 -5.31 4.26
N VAL A 178 -0.36 -5.90 4.19
CA VAL A 178 -0.63 -7.15 4.88
C VAL A 178 0.23 -8.29 4.33
N PRO A 179 0.27 -8.58 3.00
CA PRO A 179 1.17 -9.60 2.48
C PRO A 179 2.64 -9.31 2.80
N THR A 180 3.08 -8.06 2.70
CA THR A 180 4.47 -7.70 3.02
C THR A 180 4.80 -8.01 4.47
N CYS A 181 3.91 -7.69 5.42
CA CYS A 181 4.08 -8.06 6.83
C CYS A 181 4.08 -9.59 7.01
N LEU A 182 3.20 -10.32 6.32
CA LEU A 182 3.16 -11.78 6.39
C LEU A 182 4.46 -12.40 5.86
N LEU A 183 4.96 -11.94 4.71
CA LEU A 183 6.20 -12.43 4.13
C LEU A 183 7.41 -12.13 5.03
N LEU A 184 7.43 -10.94 5.66
CA LEU A 184 8.45 -10.60 6.67
C LEU A 184 8.41 -11.55 7.85
N LEU A 185 7.23 -11.86 8.36
CA LEU A 185 7.06 -12.83 9.45
C LEU A 185 7.56 -14.22 9.05
N ILE A 186 7.26 -14.66 7.82
CA ILE A 186 7.77 -15.93 7.28
C ILE A 186 9.30 -15.93 7.28
N PHE A 187 9.97 -14.86 6.83
CA PHE A 187 11.43 -14.74 6.87
C PHE A 187 11.97 -14.90 8.29
N LEU A 188 11.41 -14.11 9.22
CA LEU A 188 11.86 -14.06 10.61
C LEU A 188 11.67 -15.41 11.32
N ILE A 189 10.48 -16.00 11.18
CA ILE A 189 10.17 -17.28 11.83
C ILE A 189 10.97 -18.42 11.23
N THR A 190 11.24 -18.39 9.93
CA THR A 190 12.10 -19.37 9.26
C THR A 190 13.53 -19.28 9.80
N ALA A 191 14.11 -18.07 9.85
CA ALA A 191 15.44 -17.85 10.40
C ALA A 191 15.51 -18.22 11.89
N TYR A 192 14.48 -17.87 12.68
CA TYR A 192 14.35 -18.28 14.08
C TYR A 192 14.31 -19.80 14.23
N ALA A 193 13.46 -20.49 13.46
CA ALA A 193 13.33 -21.95 13.54
C ALA A 193 14.61 -22.70 13.21
N MET A 194 15.39 -22.19 12.22
CA MET A 194 16.70 -22.74 11.89
C MET A 194 17.73 -22.45 12.97
N GLY A 195 17.70 -21.24 13.54
CA GLY A 195 18.63 -20.82 14.58
C GLY A 195 18.38 -21.50 15.94
N MET A 196 17.14 -21.87 16.23
CA MET A 196 16.80 -22.60 17.46
C MET A 196 17.47 -23.98 17.54
N GLU A 197 17.67 -24.67 16.41
CA GLU A 197 18.40 -25.95 16.38
C GLU A 197 19.84 -25.80 16.86
N LEU A 198 20.49 -24.66 16.53
CA LEU A 198 21.82 -24.37 17.05
C LEU A 198 21.78 -24.01 18.54
N LYS A 199 20.81 -23.18 18.94
CA LYS A 199 20.69 -22.72 20.33
C LYS A 199 20.42 -23.88 21.31
N GLU A 200 19.57 -24.82 20.92
CA GLU A 200 19.19 -25.97 21.74
C GLU A 200 20.12 -27.18 21.57
N ASN A 201 21.18 -27.06 20.74
CA ASN A 201 22.11 -28.14 20.41
C ASN A 201 21.45 -29.38 19.78
N THR A 202 20.29 -29.21 19.13
CA THR A 202 19.52 -30.26 18.46
C THR A 202 19.87 -30.42 16.98
N ALA A 203 20.67 -29.52 16.42
CA ALA A 203 21.03 -29.49 15.01
C ALA A 203 21.65 -30.82 14.50
N ARG A 204 22.55 -31.45 15.30
CA ARG A 204 23.18 -32.74 14.94
C ARG A 204 22.15 -33.87 14.94
N GLN A 205 21.20 -33.86 15.86
CA GLN A 205 20.13 -34.85 15.93
C GLN A 205 19.18 -34.73 14.71
N LEU A 206 18.86 -33.48 14.32
CA LEU A 206 18.07 -33.20 13.13
C LEU A 206 18.70 -33.77 11.85
N VAL A 207 20.02 -33.55 11.65
CA VAL A 207 20.74 -34.08 10.49
C VAL A 207 20.86 -35.60 10.55
N ALA A 208 21.08 -36.20 11.75
CA ALA A 208 21.12 -37.64 11.95
C ALA A 208 19.76 -38.30 11.64
N ALA A 209 18.66 -37.71 12.09
CA ALA A 209 17.30 -38.17 11.80
C ALA A 209 16.96 -38.15 10.30
N ALA A 210 17.60 -37.25 9.55
CA ALA A 210 17.50 -37.13 8.07
C ALA A 210 18.46 -38.09 7.33
N GLY A 211 19.02 -39.09 7.99
CA GLY A 211 19.99 -40.01 7.40
C GLY A 211 21.34 -39.36 7.02
N GLY A 212 21.68 -38.25 7.67
CA GLY A 212 22.90 -37.48 7.38
C GLY A 212 22.78 -36.53 6.20
N ASN A 213 21.65 -36.49 5.52
CA ASN A 213 21.41 -35.59 4.39
C ASN A 213 20.91 -34.22 4.86
N PRO A 214 21.69 -33.13 4.71
CA PRO A 214 21.31 -31.80 5.20
C PRO A 214 20.14 -31.20 4.43
N PHE A 215 19.95 -31.54 3.16
CA PHE A 215 18.82 -31.06 2.38
C PHE A 215 17.49 -31.64 2.92
N ILE A 216 17.46 -32.93 3.17
CA ILE A 216 16.28 -33.61 3.79
C ILE A 216 16.00 -33.04 5.18
N ALA A 217 17.06 -32.76 5.96
CA ALA A 217 16.94 -32.17 7.28
C ALA A 217 16.26 -30.78 7.23
N VAL A 218 16.71 -29.91 6.33
CA VAL A 218 16.16 -28.55 6.14
C VAL A 218 14.71 -28.62 5.63
N VAL A 219 14.44 -29.40 4.60
CA VAL A 219 13.09 -29.55 4.04
C VAL A 219 12.13 -30.14 5.07
N GLY A 220 12.52 -31.22 5.74
CA GLY A 220 11.71 -31.85 6.80
C GLY A 220 11.39 -30.90 7.95
N LYS A 221 12.35 -30.07 8.37
CA LYS A 221 12.16 -29.03 9.38
C LYS A 221 11.18 -27.95 8.93
N MET A 222 11.24 -27.53 7.67
CA MET A 222 10.41 -26.44 7.14
C MET A 222 9.00 -26.87 6.74
N LEU A 223 8.78 -28.13 6.47
CA LEU A 223 7.51 -28.64 5.98
C LEU A 223 6.30 -28.30 6.90
N PRO A 224 6.37 -28.50 8.22
CA PRO A 224 5.30 -28.05 9.13
C PRO A 224 5.10 -26.54 9.14
N HIS A 225 6.19 -25.74 8.98
CA HIS A 225 6.10 -24.30 8.92
C HIS A 225 5.40 -23.85 7.63
N ILE A 226 5.77 -24.46 6.49
CA ILE A 226 5.12 -24.21 5.19
C ILE A 226 3.62 -24.50 5.28
N ALA A 227 3.23 -25.64 5.86
CA ALA A 227 1.82 -26.00 6.01
C ALA A 227 1.03 -24.96 6.81
N VAL A 228 1.56 -24.50 7.94
CA VAL A 228 0.91 -23.45 8.74
C VAL A 228 0.84 -22.12 7.98
N TRP A 229 1.92 -21.73 7.30
CA TRP A 229 1.94 -20.47 6.52
C TRP A 229 1.03 -20.51 5.30
N LEU A 230 0.87 -21.66 4.65
CA LEU A 230 -0.14 -21.84 3.58
C LEU A 230 -1.55 -21.65 4.11
N LEU A 231 -1.86 -22.17 5.31
CA LEU A 231 -3.15 -21.94 5.94
C LEU A 231 -3.37 -20.46 6.30
N VAL A 232 -2.37 -19.81 6.87
CA VAL A 232 -2.44 -18.38 7.24
C VAL A 232 -2.60 -17.51 6.00
N MET A 233 -1.78 -17.72 4.96
CA MET A 233 -1.87 -16.98 3.71
C MET A 233 -3.20 -17.25 2.99
N GLY A 234 -3.65 -18.51 2.97
CA GLY A 234 -4.95 -18.89 2.42
C GLY A 234 -6.11 -18.22 3.17
N ALA A 235 -6.06 -18.19 4.51
CA ALA A 235 -7.06 -17.50 5.32
C ALA A 235 -7.09 -15.99 5.02
N TYR A 236 -5.92 -15.35 4.90
CA TYR A 236 -5.82 -13.95 4.47
C TYR A 236 -6.45 -13.73 3.09
N MET A 237 -6.14 -14.57 2.10
CA MET A 237 -6.70 -14.45 0.75
C MET A 237 -8.22 -14.64 0.73
N VAL A 238 -8.74 -15.64 1.45
CA VAL A 238 -10.18 -15.86 1.59
C VAL A 238 -10.86 -14.68 2.29
N TYR A 239 -10.26 -14.15 3.34
CA TYR A 239 -10.79 -12.98 4.03
C TYR A 239 -10.83 -11.75 3.10
N THR A 240 -9.74 -11.45 2.40
CA THR A 240 -9.62 -10.25 1.55
C THR A 240 -10.54 -10.33 0.33
N PHE A 241 -10.50 -11.44 -0.40
CA PHE A 241 -11.22 -11.57 -1.67
C PHE A 241 -12.62 -12.20 -1.50
N GLY A 242 -12.81 -13.07 -0.50
CA GLY A 242 -14.08 -13.72 -0.24
C GLY A 242 -15.01 -12.94 0.71
N VAL A 243 -14.48 -12.40 1.81
CA VAL A 243 -15.28 -11.70 2.82
C VAL A 243 -15.36 -10.19 2.55
N LEU A 244 -14.22 -9.54 2.29
CA LEU A 244 -14.18 -8.10 2.00
C LEU A 244 -14.52 -7.79 0.54
N HIS A 245 -14.65 -8.80 -0.32
CA HIS A 245 -15.01 -8.67 -1.74
C HIS A 245 -14.09 -7.72 -2.52
N PHE A 246 -12.78 -7.73 -2.24
CA PHE A 246 -11.84 -6.94 -3.03
C PHE A 246 -11.84 -7.42 -4.49
N PRO A 247 -11.70 -6.51 -5.47
CA PRO A 247 -11.74 -6.86 -6.88
C PRO A 247 -10.61 -7.83 -7.23
N HIS A 248 -10.97 -8.93 -7.90
CA HIS A 248 -10.04 -9.95 -8.36
C HIS A 248 -10.48 -10.56 -9.70
N PRO A 249 -10.56 -9.75 -10.76
CA PRO A 249 -10.98 -10.23 -12.08
C PRO A 249 -10.12 -11.40 -12.57
N GLY A 250 -8.84 -11.47 -12.21
CA GLY A 250 -7.95 -12.60 -12.56
C GLY A 250 -8.31 -13.95 -11.92
N GLY A 251 -9.29 -13.97 -11.02
CA GLY A 251 -9.89 -15.19 -10.47
C GLY A 251 -9.07 -15.91 -9.39
N TRP A 252 -9.73 -16.87 -8.73
CA TRP A 252 -9.17 -17.62 -7.60
C TRP A 252 -7.95 -18.48 -7.95
N GLY A 253 -7.82 -18.93 -9.20
CA GLY A 253 -6.67 -19.74 -9.62
C GLY A 253 -5.35 -19.00 -9.47
N VAL A 254 -5.31 -17.74 -9.88
CA VAL A 254 -4.11 -16.88 -9.75
C VAL A 254 -3.84 -16.53 -8.29
N ILE A 255 -4.89 -16.28 -7.50
CA ILE A 255 -4.78 -15.99 -6.05
C ILE A 255 -4.11 -17.16 -5.32
N VAL A 256 -4.58 -18.39 -5.54
CA VAL A 256 -4.02 -19.60 -4.92
C VAL A 256 -2.58 -19.83 -5.37
N LEU A 257 -2.29 -19.68 -6.67
CA LEU A 257 -0.94 -19.79 -7.22
C LEU A 257 0.01 -18.79 -6.53
N LEU A 258 -0.40 -17.53 -6.43
CA LEU A 258 0.39 -16.49 -5.81
C LEU A 258 0.63 -16.76 -4.30
N ALA A 259 -0.40 -17.21 -3.57
CA ALA A 259 -0.30 -17.58 -2.17
C ALA A 259 0.74 -18.71 -1.96
N VAL A 260 0.68 -19.76 -2.78
CA VAL A 260 1.62 -20.88 -2.70
C VAL A 260 3.03 -20.42 -3.04
N LEU A 261 3.24 -19.77 -4.17
CA LEU A 261 4.56 -19.30 -4.60
C LEU A 261 5.20 -18.37 -3.57
N SER A 262 4.44 -17.44 -3.00
CA SER A 262 4.96 -16.47 -2.04
C SER A 262 5.39 -17.12 -0.74
N VAL A 263 4.64 -18.11 -0.22
CA VAL A 263 5.02 -18.85 0.99
C VAL A 263 6.31 -19.64 0.75
N PHE A 264 6.40 -20.40 -0.35
CA PHE A 264 7.61 -21.17 -0.67
C PHE A 264 8.82 -20.25 -0.91
N ALA A 265 8.64 -19.15 -1.67
CA ALA A 265 9.70 -18.16 -1.88
C ALA A 265 10.21 -17.57 -0.57
N SER A 266 9.29 -17.23 0.34
CA SER A 266 9.63 -16.60 1.62
C SER A 266 10.32 -17.54 2.58
N VAL A 267 9.86 -18.79 2.67
CA VAL A 267 10.55 -19.82 3.47
C VAL A 267 11.94 -20.11 2.88
N GLY A 268 12.02 -20.30 1.55
CA GLY A 268 13.31 -20.53 0.86
C GLY A 268 14.28 -19.37 1.11
N PHE A 269 13.81 -18.15 0.98
CA PHE A 269 14.63 -16.97 1.24
C PHE A 269 15.04 -16.83 2.71
N GLY A 270 14.17 -17.12 3.67
CA GLY A 270 14.50 -17.13 5.09
C GLY A 270 15.58 -18.16 5.45
N VAL A 271 15.50 -19.38 4.87
CA VAL A 271 16.56 -20.40 5.00
C VAL A 271 17.89 -19.92 4.37
N PHE A 272 17.80 -19.27 3.18
CA PHE A 272 18.97 -18.71 2.52
C PHE A 272 19.66 -17.67 3.39
N MET A 273 18.91 -16.73 3.98
CA MET A 273 19.45 -15.70 4.89
C MET A 273 20.11 -16.32 6.14
N PHE A 274 19.49 -17.36 6.70
CA PHE A 274 20.13 -18.12 7.78
C PHE A 274 21.42 -18.78 7.32
N GLY A 275 21.46 -19.35 6.11
CA GLY A 275 22.67 -19.98 5.59
C GLY A 275 23.81 -19.00 5.28
N LEU A 276 23.48 -17.74 4.97
CA LEU A 276 24.49 -16.68 4.81
C LEU A 276 25.14 -16.32 6.15
N LEU A 277 24.33 -16.21 7.20
CA LEU A 277 24.79 -15.87 8.56
C LEU A 277 24.19 -16.89 9.55
N PRO A 278 24.81 -18.05 9.74
CA PRO A 278 24.24 -19.14 10.53
C PRO A 278 24.35 -18.88 12.04
N ALA A 279 23.76 -17.78 12.47
CA ALA A 279 23.57 -17.37 13.85
C ALA A 279 22.17 -16.78 13.99
N MET A 280 21.39 -17.23 14.96
CA MET A 280 19.98 -16.85 15.11
C MET A 280 19.77 -15.33 15.11
N ARG A 281 20.50 -14.60 15.95
CA ARG A 281 20.35 -13.13 16.06
C ARG A 281 20.71 -12.41 14.74
N MET A 282 21.83 -12.78 14.11
CA MET A 282 22.31 -12.12 12.90
C MET A 282 21.40 -12.41 11.70
N SER A 283 20.96 -13.66 11.53
CA SER A 283 20.04 -14.01 10.44
C SER A 283 18.67 -13.34 10.59
N MET A 284 18.13 -13.25 11.81
CA MET A 284 16.88 -12.52 12.07
C MET A 284 17.04 -11.02 11.81
N SER A 285 18.16 -10.41 12.23
CA SER A 285 18.44 -9.00 11.94
C SER A 285 18.56 -8.73 10.44
N LEU A 286 19.20 -9.63 9.71
CA LEU A 286 19.31 -9.54 8.25
C LEU A 286 17.93 -9.68 7.57
N CYS A 287 17.10 -10.64 8.00
CA CYS A 287 15.72 -10.80 7.52
C CYS A 287 14.88 -9.55 7.81
N SER A 288 15.00 -8.98 9.00
CA SER A 288 14.28 -7.75 9.39
C SER A 288 14.67 -6.57 8.52
N LEU A 289 15.97 -6.33 8.35
CA LEU A 289 16.49 -5.27 7.49
C LEU A 289 15.99 -5.44 6.06
N TRP A 290 16.07 -6.66 5.52
CA TRP A 290 15.59 -6.97 4.17
C TRP A 290 14.10 -6.75 4.00
N GLY A 291 13.31 -7.17 4.99
CA GLY A 291 11.86 -6.94 5.01
C GLY A 291 11.51 -5.45 5.00
N VAL A 292 12.18 -4.64 5.82
CA VAL A 292 11.95 -3.18 5.87
C VAL A 292 12.34 -2.52 4.55
N LEU A 293 13.49 -2.86 3.97
CA LEU A 293 13.90 -2.34 2.66
C LEU A 293 12.93 -2.74 1.55
N SER A 294 12.34 -3.92 1.65
CA SER A 294 11.35 -4.41 0.68
C SER A 294 10.16 -3.47 0.54
N PHE A 295 9.67 -2.83 1.62
CA PHE A 295 8.56 -1.87 1.55
C PHE A 295 8.85 -0.71 0.58
N SER A 296 10.09 -0.20 0.59
CA SER A 296 10.49 0.89 -0.31
C SER A 296 10.70 0.40 -1.75
N MET A 297 11.11 -0.87 -1.92
CA MET A 297 11.49 -1.44 -3.21
C MET A 297 10.35 -2.18 -3.93
N VAL A 298 9.19 -2.35 -3.28
CA VAL A 298 7.99 -2.93 -3.92
C VAL A 298 7.51 -2.08 -5.08
N GLY A 299 7.57 -0.76 -4.97
CA GLY A 299 7.18 0.18 -6.03
C GLY A 299 5.86 0.92 -5.79
N THR A 300 5.17 0.64 -4.68
CA THR A 300 3.91 1.29 -4.32
C THR A 300 4.12 2.69 -3.72
N ALA A 301 5.11 2.85 -2.84
CA ALA A 301 5.42 4.14 -2.24
C ALA A 301 6.10 5.08 -3.24
N PHE A 302 7.00 4.56 -4.05
CA PHE A 302 7.68 5.27 -5.13
C PHE A 302 7.83 4.34 -6.34
N PRO A 303 7.35 4.73 -7.54
CA PRO A 303 7.40 3.89 -8.73
C PRO A 303 8.84 3.51 -9.08
N VAL A 304 9.12 2.21 -9.17
CA VAL A 304 10.49 1.73 -9.44
C VAL A 304 11.02 2.22 -10.78
N LEU A 305 10.16 2.35 -11.79
CA LEU A 305 10.56 2.90 -13.10
C LEU A 305 11.03 4.35 -13.05
N ALA A 306 10.69 5.09 -11.99
CA ALA A 306 11.16 6.45 -11.76
C ALA A 306 12.43 6.51 -10.89
N MET A 307 12.93 5.38 -10.43
CA MET A 307 14.20 5.28 -9.69
C MET A 307 15.40 5.26 -10.65
N ASP A 308 16.58 5.55 -10.12
CA ASP A 308 17.84 5.37 -10.87
C ASP A 308 18.08 3.89 -11.24
N ALA A 309 18.73 3.64 -12.37
CA ALA A 309 18.95 2.31 -12.91
C ALA A 309 19.54 1.29 -11.90
N PRO A 310 20.51 1.62 -11.03
CA PRO A 310 21.02 0.69 -10.02
C PRO A 310 19.94 0.27 -9.01
N LEU A 311 19.04 1.18 -8.62
CA LEU A 311 17.94 0.89 -7.70
C LEU A 311 16.86 0.02 -8.37
N GLN A 312 16.60 0.22 -9.67
CA GLN A 312 15.70 -0.65 -10.44
C GLN A 312 16.21 -2.09 -10.45
N VAL A 313 17.52 -2.29 -10.63
CA VAL A 313 18.14 -3.63 -10.57
C VAL A 313 18.04 -4.19 -9.15
N LEU A 314 18.38 -3.40 -8.15
CA LEU A 314 18.29 -3.78 -6.74
C LEU A 314 16.87 -4.21 -6.35
N ALA A 315 15.85 -3.52 -6.84
CA ALA A 315 14.46 -3.85 -6.54
C ALA A 315 14.08 -5.30 -6.90
N ASN A 316 14.73 -5.89 -7.91
CA ASN A 316 14.43 -7.26 -8.33
C ASN A 316 14.97 -8.36 -7.40
N ILE A 317 15.81 -8.03 -6.41
CA ILE A 317 16.26 -9.01 -5.41
C ILE A 317 15.34 -9.12 -4.19
N PHE A 318 14.19 -8.45 -4.22
CA PHE A 318 13.20 -8.50 -3.15
C PHE A 318 11.99 -9.37 -3.55
N PRO A 319 11.73 -10.51 -2.88
CA PRO A 319 10.61 -11.40 -3.21
C PRO A 319 9.26 -10.69 -3.20
N MET A 320 9.07 -9.72 -2.29
CA MET A 320 7.84 -8.97 -2.13
C MET A 320 7.46 -8.15 -3.37
N ARG A 321 8.47 -7.64 -4.11
CA ARG A 321 8.23 -6.95 -5.37
C ARG A 321 7.60 -7.86 -6.41
N HIS A 322 8.10 -9.09 -6.55
CA HIS A 322 7.55 -10.05 -7.52
C HIS A 322 6.15 -10.49 -7.13
N PHE A 323 5.87 -10.66 -5.84
CA PHE A 323 4.52 -10.88 -5.33
C PHE A 323 3.58 -9.77 -5.78
N PHE A 324 3.98 -8.51 -5.56
CA PHE A 324 3.14 -7.36 -5.85
C PHE A 324 2.91 -7.17 -7.36
N LEU A 325 3.93 -7.37 -8.19
CA LEU A 325 3.80 -7.28 -9.64
C LEU A 325 2.84 -8.34 -10.21
N ILE A 326 2.89 -9.58 -9.70
CA ILE A 326 1.93 -10.62 -10.09
C ILE A 326 0.52 -10.24 -9.63
N TYR A 327 0.38 -9.74 -8.41
CA TYR A 327 -0.89 -9.29 -7.87
C TYR A 327 -1.50 -8.18 -8.73
N GLU A 328 -0.76 -7.10 -8.98
CA GLU A 328 -1.21 -5.94 -9.75
C GLU A 328 -1.59 -6.32 -11.18
N THR A 329 -0.73 -7.09 -11.85
CA THR A 329 -0.89 -7.43 -13.27
C THR A 329 -1.98 -8.48 -13.49
N CYS A 330 -1.99 -9.56 -12.70
CA CYS A 330 -2.85 -10.71 -13.00
C CYS A 330 -4.12 -10.74 -12.15
N ILE A 331 -4.07 -10.33 -10.85
CA ILE A 331 -5.26 -10.37 -10.00
C ILE A 331 -6.11 -9.13 -10.19
N LEU A 332 -5.49 -7.95 -10.22
CA LEU A 332 -6.21 -6.68 -10.26
C LEU A 332 -6.53 -6.21 -11.69
N ALA A 333 -5.64 -6.45 -12.66
CA ALA A 333 -5.80 -6.01 -14.04
C ALA A 333 -6.19 -7.12 -15.04
N ASP A 334 -6.35 -8.37 -14.58
CA ASP A 334 -6.76 -9.54 -15.40
C ASP A 334 -5.86 -9.84 -16.59
N ASN A 335 -4.58 -9.52 -16.49
CA ASN A 335 -3.63 -9.85 -17.54
C ASN A 335 -3.17 -11.33 -17.44
N PRO A 336 -2.76 -11.95 -18.55
CA PRO A 336 -2.34 -13.35 -18.56
C PRO A 336 -1.04 -13.57 -17.77
N LEU A 337 -0.87 -14.78 -17.21
CA LEU A 337 0.33 -15.17 -16.44
C LEU A 337 1.63 -15.10 -17.27
N SER A 338 1.54 -15.14 -18.59
CA SER A 338 2.69 -14.97 -19.49
C SER A 338 3.43 -13.65 -19.28
N ASP A 339 2.70 -12.59 -18.95
CA ASP A 339 3.24 -11.25 -18.81
C ASP A 339 4.10 -11.09 -17.55
N VAL A 340 3.87 -11.96 -16.57
CA VAL A 340 4.60 -12.01 -15.30
C VAL A 340 5.48 -13.25 -15.15
N ALA A 341 5.76 -13.96 -16.25
CA ALA A 341 6.53 -15.20 -16.21
C ALA A 341 7.90 -15.03 -15.52
N LEU A 342 8.59 -13.90 -15.72
CA LEU A 342 9.85 -13.59 -15.05
C LEU A 342 9.68 -13.41 -13.54
N ASN A 343 8.57 -12.82 -13.10
CA ASN A 343 8.28 -12.65 -11.68
C ASN A 343 7.95 -13.99 -11.01
N ILE A 344 7.23 -14.87 -11.70
CA ILE A 344 6.98 -16.24 -11.26
C ILE A 344 8.31 -17.01 -11.15
N ALA A 345 9.16 -16.94 -12.19
CA ALA A 345 10.46 -17.58 -12.17
C ALA A 345 11.35 -17.06 -11.04
N ALA A 346 11.31 -15.77 -10.74
CA ALA A 346 12.01 -15.18 -9.59
C ALA A 346 11.53 -15.76 -8.25
N LEU A 347 10.21 -15.88 -8.03
CA LEU A 347 9.68 -16.49 -6.82
C LEU A 347 10.08 -17.97 -6.68
N VAL A 348 10.10 -18.71 -7.79
CA VAL A 348 10.60 -20.10 -7.81
C VAL A 348 12.10 -20.15 -7.48
N LEU A 349 12.89 -19.20 -7.98
CA LEU A 349 14.31 -19.09 -7.66
C LEU A 349 14.53 -18.79 -6.17
N PHE A 350 13.75 -17.92 -5.58
CA PHE A 350 13.80 -17.66 -4.13
C PHE A 350 13.40 -18.90 -3.31
N ALA A 351 12.41 -19.66 -3.76
CA ALA A 351 12.04 -20.93 -3.12
C ALA A 351 13.18 -21.98 -3.20
N ALA A 352 13.94 -21.99 -4.29
CA ALA A 352 15.09 -22.87 -4.49
C ALA A 352 16.38 -22.36 -3.83
N ALA A 353 16.43 -21.13 -3.33
CA ALA A 353 17.63 -20.51 -2.76
C ALA A 353 18.32 -21.32 -1.65
N PRO A 354 17.64 -22.13 -0.82
CA PRO A 354 18.33 -23.01 0.14
C PRO A 354 19.37 -23.93 -0.45
N VAL A 355 19.23 -24.33 -1.72
CA VAL A 355 20.20 -25.21 -2.39
C VAL A 355 21.61 -24.63 -2.40
N PHE A 356 21.73 -23.32 -2.52
CA PHE A 356 23.05 -22.63 -2.55
C PHE A 356 23.75 -22.57 -1.20
N VAL A 357 23.02 -22.71 -0.09
CA VAL A 357 23.54 -22.53 1.27
C VAL A 357 23.45 -23.78 2.14
N VAL A 358 22.83 -24.87 1.65
CA VAL A 358 22.59 -26.08 2.45
C VAL A 358 23.88 -26.72 3.00
N LEU A 359 24.96 -26.69 2.24
CA LEU A 359 26.26 -27.20 2.69
C LEU A 359 26.86 -26.36 3.80
N ARG A 360 26.66 -25.02 3.72
CA ARG A 360 27.11 -24.11 4.78
C ARG A 360 26.29 -24.26 6.05
N ILE A 361 24.98 -24.49 5.92
CA ILE A 361 24.09 -24.81 7.05
C ILE A 361 24.55 -26.13 7.71
N ASN A 362 24.85 -27.16 6.90
CA ASN A 362 25.33 -28.45 7.43
C ASN A 362 26.64 -28.29 8.21
N ARG A 363 27.57 -27.50 7.67
CA ARG A 363 28.83 -27.20 8.36
C ARG A 363 28.57 -26.48 9.69
N ALA A 364 27.69 -25.47 9.69
CA ALA A 364 27.33 -24.75 10.89
C ALA A 364 26.69 -25.67 11.94
N TYR A 365 25.81 -26.58 11.53
CA TYR A 365 25.14 -27.53 12.41
C TYR A 365 26.09 -28.57 13.03
N LYS A 366 27.23 -28.84 12.39
CA LYS A 366 28.24 -29.79 12.90
C LYS A 366 29.32 -29.11 13.78
N GLU A 367 29.73 -27.90 13.40
CA GLU A 367 30.95 -27.24 13.93
C GLU A 367 30.62 -26.10 14.90
N TYR A 368 29.49 -25.40 14.75
CA TYR A 368 29.26 -24.21 15.56
C TYR A 368 28.73 -24.55 16.94
N VAL A 369 29.30 -23.90 17.93
CA VAL A 369 28.81 -23.85 19.31
C VAL A 369 28.11 -22.51 19.48
N TYR A 370 26.88 -22.54 19.90
CA TYR A 370 26.11 -21.30 20.15
C TYR A 370 26.71 -20.58 21.37
N MET A 371 27.20 -19.38 21.16
CA MET A 371 27.58 -18.48 22.27
C MET A 371 26.38 -17.57 22.57
N GLU A 372 25.99 -17.52 23.86
CA GLU A 372 24.88 -16.68 24.34
C GLU A 372 25.13 -15.16 24.14
#